data_e9bc2b181e5ebcc601ae9b7bef08f5e4
#
_entry.id   e9bc2b181e5ebcc601ae9b7bef08f5e4
#
_cell.length_a   1.000
_cell.length_b   1.000
_cell.length_c   1.000
_cell.angle_alpha   90.00
_cell.angle_beta   90.00
_cell.angle_gamma   90.00
#
_symmetry.space_group_name_H-M   'P 1'
#
loop_
_entity.id
_entity.type
_entity.pdbx_description
1 polymer ?
#
loop_
_entity_poly.entity_id
_entity_poly.type
_entity_poly.pdbx_seq_one_letter_code
_entity_poly.pdbx_strand_id
1 'polypeptide(L)'
;MAELSRDHLQGLTVAVTGASGNLGTALLRRLTAPGSPVAEVRGLARRRPPDVVPYDLVDWHLTDLGETASEHVLPGFLDGVDAVVHLAWALQPGRRPDMLHRVNVEGTRRVVRAAVAAGVPHVVHMSSLAVYAAGPRSQKVTEDWPTTGIPSSQYGRDKVDAERAVRDVLGRHPETTGTVVRPTLVLQPEAASEIGRYFLGPLLYGAARMLPGAFTHLLPLPLPGVAVGFVHADDVADALERMLDRRASGPFNLAAEPTMDADAIARTLGMVRVPTPAPLLRAALSAAYTAHLVPTEPGWLDIGLNAPALDSTRARMLLDWAPKHRGDEVLAEFVAALGRGESAPGPLLNPTGGL
;
A
#
# COMPACT_ATOMS: atom_id res chain seq x y z
N MET A 1 -10.98 -17.41 22.68
CA MET A 1 -9.92 -16.70 21.94
C MET A 1 -8.83 -16.42 22.96
N ALA A 2 -7.68 -17.08 22.84
CA ALA A 2 -6.54 -16.75 23.70
C ALA A 2 -6.08 -15.34 23.35
N GLU A 3 -5.98 -14.48 24.37
CA GLU A 3 -5.33 -13.18 24.26
C GLU A 3 -3.87 -13.48 23.81
N LEU A 4 -3.52 -13.00 22.63
CA LEU A 4 -2.15 -13.13 22.12
C LEU A 4 -1.24 -12.37 23.08
N SER A 5 -0.31 -13.08 23.68
CA SER A 5 0.78 -12.47 24.43
C SER A 5 1.50 -11.50 23.50
N ARG A 6 1.44 -10.19 23.78
CA ARG A 6 2.12 -9.11 23.06
C ARG A 6 3.48 -8.79 23.69
N ASP A 7 4.13 -9.83 24.22
CA ASP A 7 5.31 -9.68 25.05
C ASP A 7 6.50 -9.07 24.30
N HIS A 8 6.63 -9.33 23.00
CA HIS A 8 7.74 -8.78 22.21
C HIS A 8 7.53 -7.33 21.77
N LEU A 9 6.29 -6.80 21.77
CA LEU A 9 6.03 -5.39 21.50
C LEU A 9 6.30 -4.50 22.71
N GLN A 10 6.39 -5.08 23.90
CA GLN A 10 6.54 -4.34 25.14
C GLN A 10 7.82 -3.51 25.14
N GLY A 11 7.66 -2.21 25.19
CA GLY A 11 8.76 -1.26 25.29
C GLY A 11 9.51 -0.97 24.00
N LEU A 12 9.06 -1.47 22.83
CA LEU A 12 9.72 -1.22 21.55
C LEU A 12 9.63 0.25 21.12
N THR A 13 10.71 0.73 20.50
CA THR A 13 10.72 1.91 19.65
C THR A 13 10.55 1.50 18.19
N VAL A 14 9.45 1.92 17.56
CA VAL A 14 9.11 1.55 16.18
C VAL A 14 9.21 2.76 15.26
N ALA A 15 10.06 2.65 14.23
CA ALA A 15 10.19 3.67 13.19
C ALA A 15 9.31 3.33 11.98
N VAL A 16 8.48 4.28 11.52
CA VAL A 16 7.56 4.10 10.37
C VAL A 16 7.87 5.14 9.31
N THR A 17 8.33 4.71 8.13
CA THR A 17 8.46 5.62 6.98
C THR A 17 7.15 5.64 6.19
N GLY A 18 6.79 6.78 5.62
CA GLY A 18 5.47 6.95 5.00
C GLY A 18 4.33 6.94 6.01
N ALA A 19 4.64 7.32 7.26
CA ALA A 19 3.75 7.24 8.40
C ALA A 19 2.45 8.06 8.26
N SER A 20 2.45 9.13 7.46
CA SER A 20 1.26 9.98 7.20
C SER A 20 0.44 9.55 5.97
N GLY A 21 0.78 8.45 5.32
CA GLY A 21 0.04 7.89 4.17
C GLY A 21 -1.09 6.96 4.58
N ASN A 22 -1.74 6.34 3.58
CA ASN A 22 -2.85 5.41 3.75
C ASN A 22 -2.57 4.34 4.85
N LEU A 23 -1.63 3.44 4.60
CA LEU A 23 -1.25 2.39 5.56
C LEU A 23 -0.57 2.93 6.81
N GLY A 24 0.23 3.99 6.68
CA GLY A 24 0.90 4.61 7.81
C GLY A 24 -0.10 5.08 8.86
N THR A 25 -1.16 5.77 8.45
CA THR A 25 -2.21 6.25 9.36
C THR A 25 -2.92 5.08 10.07
N ALA A 26 -3.25 4.01 9.35
CA ALA A 26 -3.86 2.83 9.95
C ALA A 26 -2.91 2.14 10.97
N LEU A 27 -1.63 2.05 10.64
CA LEU A 27 -0.63 1.48 11.55
C LEU A 27 -0.43 2.38 12.79
N LEU A 28 -0.31 3.70 12.61
CA LEU A 28 -0.18 4.64 13.73
C LEU A 28 -1.35 4.52 14.71
N ARG A 29 -2.61 4.46 14.22
CA ARG A 29 -3.78 4.26 15.08
C ARG A 29 -3.64 3.04 15.99
N ARG A 30 -2.99 1.98 15.53
CA ARG A 30 -2.78 0.76 16.34
C ARG A 30 -1.62 0.90 17.30
N LEU A 31 -0.48 1.39 16.82
CA LEU A 31 0.74 1.48 17.63
C LEU A 31 0.65 2.55 18.73
N THR A 32 -0.19 3.58 18.53
CA THR A 32 -0.40 4.66 19.51
C THR A 32 -1.73 4.56 20.26
N ALA A 33 -2.49 3.46 20.06
CA ALA A 33 -3.75 3.26 20.76
C ALA A 33 -3.56 3.21 22.30
N PRO A 34 -4.54 3.69 23.08
CA PRO A 34 -4.50 3.53 24.53
C PRO A 34 -4.28 2.07 24.93
N GLY A 35 -3.25 1.81 25.75
CA GLY A 35 -2.86 0.45 26.14
C GLY A 35 -1.97 -0.28 25.12
N SER A 36 -1.50 0.39 24.08
CA SER A 36 -0.45 -0.17 23.21
C SER A 36 0.81 -0.46 24.05
N PRO A 37 1.45 -1.64 23.86
CA PRO A 37 2.70 -1.97 24.55
C PRO A 37 3.93 -1.28 23.93
N VAL A 38 3.80 -0.63 22.77
CA VAL A 38 4.88 0.10 22.10
C VAL A 38 5.23 1.35 22.91
N ALA A 39 6.52 1.55 23.21
CA ALA A 39 6.95 2.68 24.02
C ALA A 39 7.04 3.99 23.24
N GLU A 40 7.54 3.92 22.00
CA GLU A 40 7.76 5.09 21.16
C GLU A 40 7.48 4.77 19.69
N VAL A 41 6.83 5.71 19.00
CA VAL A 41 6.65 5.63 17.54
C VAL A 41 7.31 6.85 16.89
N ARG A 42 8.28 6.60 16.00
CA ARG A 42 8.87 7.63 15.15
C ARG A 42 8.29 7.57 13.77
N GLY A 43 7.84 8.70 13.27
CA GLY A 43 7.27 8.84 11.93
C GLY A 43 8.20 9.60 10.99
N LEU A 44 8.40 9.07 9.77
CA LEU A 44 9.12 9.80 8.74
C LEU A 44 8.18 10.16 7.60
N ALA A 45 8.11 11.45 7.29
CA ALA A 45 7.27 12.01 6.24
C ALA A 45 7.99 13.15 5.50
N ARG A 46 7.51 13.52 4.31
CA ARG A 46 8.02 14.71 3.58
C ARG A 46 7.50 16.02 4.17
N ARG A 47 6.32 15.99 4.77
CA ARG A 47 5.65 17.15 5.39
C ARG A 47 5.07 16.72 6.73
N ARG A 48 5.21 17.57 7.72
CA ARG A 48 4.63 17.33 9.05
C ARG A 48 3.10 17.26 8.93
N PRO A 49 2.46 16.19 9.44
CA PRO A 49 1.02 16.14 9.54
C PRO A 49 0.52 17.11 10.64
N PRO A 50 -0.79 17.42 10.66
CA PRO A 50 -1.37 18.25 11.71
C PRO A 50 -1.28 17.56 13.08
N ASP A 51 -1.33 18.35 14.13
CA ASP A 51 -1.18 17.92 15.52
C ASP A 51 -2.52 17.40 16.06
N VAL A 52 -2.96 16.27 15.53
CA VAL A 52 -4.22 15.57 15.88
C VAL A 52 -3.97 14.06 15.89
N VAL A 53 -4.81 13.32 16.65
CA VAL A 53 -4.73 11.84 16.71
C VAL A 53 -4.85 11.22 15.30
N PRO A 54 -3.98 10.24 14.95
CA PRO A 54 -2.91 9.63 15.75
C PRO A 54 -1.54 10.32 15.61
N TYR A 55 -1.44 11.43 14.90
CA TYR A 55 -0.17 12.06 14.52
C TYR A 55 0.49 12.86 15.65
N ASP A 56 -0.27 13.36 16.62
CA ASP A 56 0.20 14.09 17.81
C ASP A 56 0.96 13.21 18.82
N LEU A 57 0.85 11.88 18.67
CA LEU A 57 1.51 10.88 19.51
C LEU A 57 2.80 10.31 18.90
N VAL A 58 3.31 10.95 17.84
CA VAL A 58 4.43 10.45 17.03
C VAL A 58 5.57 11.46 17.02
N ASP A 59 6.81 10.99 17.22
CA ASP A 59 7.99 11.80 16.99
C ASP A 59 8.30 11.91 15.48
N TRP A 60 8.23 13.13 14.93
CA TRP A 60 8.27 13.36 13.49
C TRP A 60 9.64 13.79 12.98
N HIS A 61 10.17 13.01 12.03
CA HIS A 61 11.33 13.32 11.22
C HIS A 61 10.91 13.67 9.80
N LEU A 62 11.47 14.76 9.23
CA LEU A 62 11.04 15.25 7.92
C LEU A 62 12.17 15.13 6.89
N THR A 63 11.93 14.40 5.82
CA THR A 63 12.83 14.31 4.66
C THR A 63 12.14 13.72 3.45
N ASP A 64 12.68 13.98 2.25
CA ASP A 64 12.32 13.27 1.02
C ASP A 64 13.32 12.14 0.78
N LEU A 65 12.83 10.90 0.79
CA LEU A 65 13.66 9.71 0.54
C LEU A 65 14.23 9.65 -0.88
N GLY A 66 13.68 10.40 -1.82
CA GLY A 66 14.22 10.54 -3.17
C GLY A 66 15.49 11.39 -3.26
N GLU A 67 15.77 12.18 -2.21
CA GLU A 67 16.91 13.08 -2.15
C GLU A 67 18.03 12.52 -1.27
N THR A 68 19.30 12.80 -1.64
CA THR A 68 20.47 12.38 -0.86
C THR A 68 20.53 13.01 0.53
N ALA A 69 19.89 14.17 0.71
CA ALA A 69 19.77 14.82 2.02
C ALA A 69 19.11 13.91 3.07
N SER A 70 18.32 12.92 2.66
CA SER A 70 17.74 11.92 3.57
C SER A 70 18.81 11.13 4.34
N GLU A 71 20.00 10.96 3.79
CA GLU A 71 21.12 10.25 4.43
C GLU A 71 21.62 10.96 5.70
N HIS A 72 21.36 12.25 5.86
CA HIS A 72 21.67 13.01 7.08
C HIS A 72 20.57 12.89 8.15
N VAL A 73 19.33 12.59 7.75
CA VAL A 73 18.20 12.47 8.67
C VAL A 73 18.05 11.04 9.19
N LEU A 74 18.27 10.05 8.31
CA LEU A 74 18.07 8.63 8.63
C LEU A 74 18.86 8.13 9.86
N PRO A 75 20.11 8.51 10.11
CA PRO A 75 20.81 8.07 11.31
C PRO A 75 20.09 8.47 12.61
N GLY A 76 19.69 9.73 12.76
CA GLY A 76 18.95 10.18 13.94
C GLY A 76 17.54 9.58 14.06
N PHE A 77 16.88 9.37 12.92
CA PHE A 77 15.57 8.71 12.88
C PHE A 77 15.63 7.24 13.35
N LEU A 78 16.75 6.55 13.13
CA LEU A 78 16.91 5.12 13.39
C LEU A 78 17.78 4.81 14.65
N ASP A 79 18.25 5.82 15.35
CA ASP A 79 19.07 5.63 16.55
C ASP A 79 18.24 5.00 17.67
N GLY A 80 18.68 3.84 18.20
CA GLY A 80 17.97 3.11 19.24
C GLY A 80 16.61 2.52 18.83
N VAL A 81 16.33 2.38 17.53
CA VAL A 81 15.08 1.79 17.00
C VAL A 81 15.14 0.26 17.02
N ASP A 82 14.10 -0.38 17.53
CA ASP A 82 13.97 -1.85 17.56
C ASP A 82 13.40 -2.44 16.27
N ALA A 83 12.54 -1.68 15.58
CA ALA A 83 11.96 -2.14 14.32
C ALA A 83 11.66 -0.98 13.38
N VAL A 84 11.89 -1.20 12.07
CA VAL A 84 11.48 -0.28 10.99
C VAL A 84 10.36 -0.89 10.19
N VAL A 85 9.25 -0.15 10.02
CA VAL A 85 8.20 -0.46 9.06
C VAL A 85 8.29 0.52 7.88
N HIS A 86 8.81 0.03 6.76
CA HIS A 86 9.04 0.85 5.57
C HIS A 86 7.81 0.83 4.65
N LEU A 87 6.94 1.86 4.78
CA LEU A 87 5.71 2.04 3.99
C LEU A 87 5.83 3.15 2.94
N ALA A 88 6.90 3.96 2.98
CA ALA A 88 7.08 5.09 2.07
C ALA A 88 7.09 4.63 0.62
N TRP A 89 6.16 5.14 -0.17
CA TRP A 89 6.03 4.83 -1.59
C TRP A 89 5.36 5.99 -2.32
N ALA A 90 5.94 6.41 -3.46
CA ALA A 90 5.35 7.42 -4.32
C ALA A 90 4.60 6.74 -5.49
N LEU A 91 3.31 7.11 -5.66
CA LEU A 91 2.49 6.65 -6.79
C LEU A 91 2.38 7.71 -7.88
N GLN A 92 2.52 8.98 -7.52
CA GLN A 92 2.38 10.13 -8.43
C GLN A 92 3.55 11.12 -8.23
N PRO A 93 3.90 11.88 -9.24
CA PRO A 93 3.30 11.90 -10.58
C PRO A 93 3.79 10.75 -11.47
N GLY A 94 2.88 9.92 -11.99
CA GLY A 94 3.19 8.75 -12.82
C GLY A 94 3.96 9.06 -14.13
N ARG A 95 3.96 10.34 -14.55
CA ARG A 95 4.71 10.82 -15.72
C ARG A 95 6.17 11.13 -15.46
N ARG A 96 6.65 10.93 -14.24
CA ARG A 96 8.05 11.12 -13.85
C ARG A 96 8.64 9.82 -13.31
N PRO A 97 8.81 8.81 -14.17
CA PRO A 97 9.28 7.48 -13.75
C PRO A 97 10.62 7.53 -13.03
N ASP A 98 11.55 8.41 -13.47
CA ASP A 98 12.85 8.55 -12.82
C ASP A 98 12.73 9.08 -11.37
N MET A 99 11.79 10.00 -11.13
CA MET A 99 11.54 10.51 -9.79
C MET A 99 10.90 9.42 -8.92
N LEU A 100 9.93 8.67 -9.48
CA LEU A 100 9.32 7.55 -8.76
C LEU A 100 10.36 6.49 -8.41
N HIS A 101 11.22 6.13 -9.36
CA HIS A 101 12.31 5.16 -9.13
C HIS A 101 13.28 5.63 -8.03
N ARG A 102 13.68 6.91 -8.04
CA ARG A 102 14.54 7.47 -6.97
C ARG A 102 13.91 7.40 -5.59
N VAL A 103 12.62 7.72 -5.47
CA VAL A 103 11.91 7.64 -4.18
C VAL A 103 11.70 6.18 -3.78
N ASN A 104 11.20 5.37 -4.70
CA ASN A 104 10.70 4.04 -4.41
C ASN A 104 11.81 2.99 -4.27
N VAL A 105 12.79 3.02 -5.15
CA VAL A 105 13.86 2.01 -5.18
C VAL A 105 15.10 2.50 -4.44
N GLU A 106 15.63 3.67 -4.82
CA GLU A 106 16.83 4.19 -4.16
C GLU A 106 16.53 4.64 -2.73
N GLY A 107 15.35 5.24 -2.49
CA GLY A 107 14.88 5.57 -1.15
C GLY A 107 14.74 4.34 -0.25
N THR A 108 14.16 3.25 -0.75
CA THR A 108 14.09 1.96 -0.04
C THR A 108 15.50 1.46 0.31
N ARG A 109 16.42 1.49 -0.67
CA ARG A 109 17.81 1.06 -0.45
C ARG A 109 18.50 1.88 0.65
N ARG A 110 18.29 3.23 0.67
CA ARG A 110 18.84 4.13 1.71
C ARG A 110 18.29 3.77 3.09
N VAL A 111 16.98 3.61 3.21
CA VAL A 111 16.35 3.25 4.49
C VAL A 111 16.88 1.94 5.03
N VAL A 112 16.93 0.87 4.20
CA VAL A 112 17.37 -0.45 4.66
C VAL A 112 18.87 -0.44 5.02
N ARG A 113 19.71 0.24 4.24
CA ARG A 113 21.14 0.40 4.58
C ARG A 113 21.34 1.18 5.89
N ALA A 114 20.58 2.26 6.09
CA ALA A 114 20.64 3.04 7.31
C ALA A 114 20.15 2.24 8.52
N ALA A 115 19.09 1.43 8.36
CA ALA A 115 18.61 0.54 9.42
C ALA A 115 19.65 -0.49 9.85
N VAL A 116 20.30 -1.15 8.89
CA VAL A 116 21.40 -2.07 9.16
C VAL A 116 22.58 -1.36 9.84
N ALA A 117 22.97 -0.19 9.32
CA ALA A 117 24.08 0.58 9.91
C ALA A 117 23.79 1.07 11.34
N ALA A 118 22.52 1.33 11.67
CA ALA A 118 22.08 1.68 13.02
C ALA A 118 21.87 0.44 13.93
N GLY A 119 22.07 -0.77 13.41
CA GLY A 119 21.88 -2.01 14.17
C GLY A 119 20.43 -2.38 14.44
N VAL A 120 19.48 -1.85 13.65
CA VAL A 120 18.06 -2.16 13.81
C VAL A 120 17.82 -3.67 13.61
N PRO A 121 17.28 -4.39 14.62
CA PRO A 121 17.16 -5.84 14.56
C PRO A 121 16.04 -6.36 13.65
N HIS A 122 15.06 -5.52 13.28
CA HIS A 122 13.93 -5.96 12.45
C HIS A 122 13.51 -4.91 11.43
N VAL A 123 13.46 -5.29 10.14
CA VAL A 123 13.00 -4.46 9.03
C VAL A 123 11.82 -5.11 8.35
N VAL A 124 10.67 -4.42 8.34
CA VAL A 124 9.45 -4.81 7.63
C VAL A 124 9.29 -3.93 6.40
N HIS A 125 9.36 -4.50 5.21
CA HIS A 125 9.19 -3.79 3.93
C HIS A 125 7.82 -4.05 3.32
N MET A 126 7.10 -2.97 3.00
CA MET A 126 5.82 -3.03 2.30
C MET A 126 6.03 -3.16 0.79
N SER A 127 5.91 -4.38 0.30
CA SER A 127 5.87 -4.73 -1.12
C SER A 127 4.44 -4.66 -1.69
N SER A 128 4.08 -5.53 -2.63
CA SER A 128 2.74 -5.58 -3.25
C SER A 128 2.57 -6.89 -4.02
N LEU A 129 1.34 -7.30 -4.31
CA LEU A 129 1.04 -8.35 -5.29
C LEU A 129 1.67 -8.08 -6.67
N ALA A 130 1.95 -6.83 -6.99
CA ALA A 130 2.52 -6.43 -8.29
C ALA A 130 3.96 -6.90 -8.53
N VAL A 131 4.65 -7.45 -7.51
CA VAL A 131 5.95 -8.10 -7.69
C VAL A 131 5.84 -9.45 -8.39
N TYR A 132 4.68 -10.07 -8.36
CA TYR A 132 4.51 -11.39 -8.95
C TYR A 132 4.47 -11.36 -10.47
N ALA A 133 5.03 -12.40 -11.09
CA ALA A 133 4.81 -12.71 -12.49
C ALA A 133 3.33 -12.92 -12.78
N ALA A 134 2.94 -12.77 -14.03
CA ALA A 134 1.61 -13.15 -14.49
C ALA A 134 1.26 -14.57 -14.02
N GLY A 135 0.06 -14.75 -13.51
CA GLY A 135 -0.35 -16.00 -12.89
C GLY A 135 -1.75 -16.44 -13.27
N PRO A 136 -2.09 -17.69 -12.91
CA PRO A 136 -3.41 -18.22 -13.16
C PRO A 136 -4.46 -17.46 -12.33
N ARG A 137 -5.64 -17.23 -12.90
CA ARG A 137 -6.77 -16.63 -12.18
C ARG A 137 -7.60 -17.65 -11.40
N SER A 138 -7.45 -18.92 -11.76
CA SER A 138 -8.20 -20.04 -11.16
C SER A 138 -7.56 -20.61 -9.91
N GLN A 139 -6.32 -20.24 -9.62
CA GLN A 139 -5.56 -20.72 -8.47
C GLN A 139 -4.90 -19.55 -7.76
N LYS A 140 -4.90 -19.60 -6.43
CA LYS A 140 -4.14 -18.66 -5.61
C LYS A 140 -2.67 -19.07 -5.60
N VAL A 141 -1.79 -18.09 -5.58
CA VAL A 141 -0.34 -18.30 -5.51
C VAL A 141 0.18 -18.03 -4.11
N THR A 142 1.13 -18.85 -3.69
CA THR A 142 1.88 -18.67 -2.45
C THR A 142 3.03 -17.70 -2.64
N GLU A 143 3.76 -17.42 -1.58
CA GLU A 143 4.91 -16.50 -1.57
C GLU A 143 6.09 -16.98 -2.44
N ASP A 144 6.09 -18.24 -2.85
CA ASP A 144 7.14 -18.85 -3.71
C ASP A 144 6.91 -18.59 -5.21
N TRP A 145 5.75 -17.99 -5.59
CA TRP A 145 5.51 -17.64 -7.00
C TRP A 145 6.56 -16.66 -7.51
N PRO A 146 7.02 -16.77 -8.77
CA PRO A 146 8.07 -15.91 -9.33
C PRO A 146 7.78 -14.42 -9.17
N THR A 147 8.77 -13.66 -8.69
CA THR A 147 8.69 -12.22 -8.43
C THR A 147 9.40 -11.42 -9.53
N THR A 148 8.93 -11.56 -10.77
CA THR A 148 9.45 -10.83 -11.93
C THR A 148 8.58 -9.66 -12.33
N GLY A 149 7.43 -9.49 -11.68
CA GLY A 149 6.47 -8.43 -11.96
C GLY A 149 5.73 -8.60 -13.30
N ILE A 150 4.94 -7.59 -13.63
CA ILE A 150 4.33 -7.41 -14.95
C ILE A 150 5.18 -6.38 -15.72
N PRO A 151 5.94 -6.77 -16.77
CA PRO A 151 6.96 -5.91 -17.37
C PRO A 151 6.45 -4.58 -17.95
N SER A 152 5.18 -4.53 -18.34
CA SER A 152 4.53 -3.31 -18.86
C SER A 152 4.12 -2.31 -17.79
N SER A 153 4.19 -2.66 -16.50
CA SER A 153 3.86 -1.78 -15.38
C SER A 153 5.11 -1.19 -14.75
N GLN A 154 5.22 0.16 -14.74
CA GLN A 154 6.30 0.85 -14.02
C GLN A 154 6.21 0.56 -12.52
N TYR A 155 5.00 0.61 -11.95
CA TYR A 155 4.77 0.28 -10.54
C TYR A 155 5.27 -1.13 -10.20
N GLY A 156 4.95 -2.13 -11.04
CA GLY A 156 5.40 -3.51 -10.85
C GLY A 156 6.93 -3.63 -10.90
N ARG A 157 7.58 -3.00 -11.88
CA ARG A 157 9.06 -2.98 -12.00
C ARG A 157 9.71 -2.36 -10.76
N ASP A 158 9.24 -1.18 -10.33
CA ASP A 158 9.80 -0.52 -9.14
C ASP A 158 9.61 -1.36 -7.87
N LYS A 159 8.47 -2.05 -7.70
CA LYS A 159 8.24 -2.97 -6.57
C LYS A 159 9.21 -4.17 -6.60
N VAL A 160 9.47 -4.75 -7.77
CA VAL A 160 10.47 -5.83 -7.93
C VAL A 160 11.86 -5.34 -7.57
N ASP A 161 12.26 -4.16 -8.07
CA ASP A 161 13.60 -3.62 -7.84
C ASP A 161 13.80 -3.18 -6.37
N ALA A 162 12.76 -2.62 -5.73
CA ALA A 162 12.79 -2.30 -4.30
C ALA A 162 12.91 -3.56 -3.44
N GLU A 163 12.11 -4.61 -3.73
CA GLU A 163 12.20 -5.88 -2.99
C GLU A 163 13.56 -6.56 -3.18
N ARG A 164 14.13 -6.48 -4.39
CA ARG A 164 15.49 -6.94 -4.66
C ARG A 164 16.52 -6.16 -3.85
N ALA A 165 16.40 -4.82 -3.80
CA ALA A 165 17.30 -3.97 -3.01
C ALA A 165 17.26 -4.32 -1.50
N VAL A 166 16.06 -4.59 -0.96
CA VAL A 166 15.91 -5.08 0.44
C VAL A 166 16.62 -6.41 0.64
N ARG A 167 16.37 -7.39 -0.22
CA ARG A 167 16.98 -8.71 -0.15
C ARG A 167 18.51 -8.66 -0.26
N ASP A 168 19.03 -7.85 -1.17
CA ASP A 168 20.47 -7.72 -1.40
C ASP A 168 21.20 -7.09 -0.20
N VAL A 169 20.55 -6.16 0.52
CA VAL A 169 21.12 -5.56 1.73
C VAL A 169 21.00 -6.56 2.89
N LEU A 170 19.81 -7.04 3.19
CA LEU A 170 19.57 -7.92 4.35
C LEU A 170 20.24 -9.28 4.21
N GLY A 171 20.41 -9.80 2.99
CA GLY A 171 21.11 -11.05 2.74
C GLY A 171 22.59 -11.04 3.13
N ARG A 172 23.20 -9.85 3.33
CA ARG A 172 24.57 -9.66 3.82
C ARG A 172 24.62 -9.37 5.33
N HIS A 173 23.47 -9.23 5.97
CA HIS A 173 23.30 -8.80 7.34
C HIS A 173 22.31 -9.72 8.07
N PRO A 174 22.72 -11.00 8.36
CA PRO A 174 21.84 -12.00 8.96
C PRO A 174 21.40 -11.65 10.40
N GLU A 175 22.07 -10.69 11.04
CA GLU A 175 21.70 -10.13 12.33
C GLU A 175 20.39 -9.32 12.29
N THR A 176 20.03 -8.78 11.11
CA THR A 176 18.78 -8.03 10.89
C THR A 176 17.71 -8.94 10.28
N THR A 177 16.63 -9.16 11.00
CA THR A 177 15.47 -9.93 10.49
C THR A 177 14.75 -9.11 9.41
N GLY A 178 14.47 -9.73 8.26
CA GLY A 178 13.73 -9.11 7.16
C GLY A 178 12.35 -9.70 6.96
N THR A 179 11.32 -8.86 6.94
CA THR A 179 9.95 -9.23 6.56
C THR A 179 9.53 -8.49 5.30
N VAL A 180 8.92 -9.18 4.35
CA VAL A 180 8.38 -8.59 3.13
C VAL A 180 6.87 -8.82 3.10
N VAL A 181 6.09 -7.76 2.94
CA VAL A 181 4.63 -7.82 2.98
C VAL A 181 4.07 -7.57 1.58
N ARG A 182 3.31 -8.51 1.05
CA ARG A 182 2.74 -8.45 -0.31
C ARG A 182 1.21 -8.43 -0.25
N PRO A 183 0.61 -7.26 0.01
CA PRO A 183 -0.84 -7.14 0.04
C PRO A 183 -1.44 -7.10 -1.37
N THR A 184 -2.72 -7.44 -1.47
CA THR A 184 -3.60 -7.04 -2.57
C THR A 184 -3.84 -5.53 -2.51
N LEU A 185 -4.81 -4.99 -3.27
CA LEU A 185 -5.09 -3.56 -3.25
C LEU A 185 -5.63 -3.13 -1.88
N VAL A 186 -4.89 -2.25 -1.21
CA VAL A 186 -5.20 -1.80 0.16
C VAL A 186 -6.09 -0.57 0.10
N LEU A 187 -7.29 -0.66 0.66
CA LEU A 187 -8.26 0.41 0.70
C LEU A 187 -8.71 0.70 2.14
N GLN A 188 -9.13 1.94 2.38
CA GLN A 188 -9.89 2.39 3.55
C GLN A 188 -10.65 3.67 3.21
N PRO A 189 -11.73 4.01 3.92
CA PRO A 189 -12.54 5.20 3.67
C PRO A 189 -11.74 6.50 3.63
N GLU A 190 -10.84 6.70 4.57
CA GLU A 190 -10.06 7.93 4.72
C GLU A 190 -9.07 8.18 3.58
N ALA A 191 -8.71 7.13 2.82
CA ALA A 191 -7.86 7.24 1.64
C ALA A 191 -8.65 7.45 0.34
N ALA A 192 -9.99 7.51 0.40
CA ALA A 192 -10.84 7.57 -0.80
C ALA A 192 -10.52 8.79 -1.66
N SER A 193 -10.35 9.96 -1.05
CA SER A 193 -10.01 11.20 -1.77
C SER A 193 -8.62 11.15 -2.41
N GLU A 194 -7.62 10.58 -1.74
CA GLU A 194 -6.27 10.43 -2.28
C GLU A 194 -6.25 9.47 -3.47
N ILE A 195 -6.77 8.26 -3.28
CA ILE A 195 -6.78 7.20 -4.30
C ILE A 195 -7.62 7.64 -5.51
N GLY A 196 -8.79 8.24 -5.26
CA GLY A 196 -9.64 8.75 -6.33
C GLY A 196 -8.91 9.78 -7.21
N ARG A 197 -8.17 10.72 -6.61
CA ARG A 197 -7.36 11.69 -7.36
C ARG A 197 -6.21 11.04 -8.12
N TYR A 198 -5.58 10.02 -7.56
CA TYR A 198 -4.47 9.32 -8.21
C TYR A 198 -4.90 8.56 -9.46
N PHE A 199 -6.08 7.95 -9.45
CA PHE A 199 -6.54 7.12 -10.55
C PHE A 199 -7.45 7.85 -11.54
N LEU A 200 -8.34 8.72 -11.07
CA LEU A 200 -9.28 9.47 -11.92
C LEU A 200 -8.74 10.84 -12.34
N GLY A 201 -7.81 11.39 -11.55
CA GLY A 201 -7.41 12.78 -11.67
C GLY A 201 -8.47 13.76 -11.12
N PRO A 202 -8.10 15.02 -10.86
CA PRO A 202 -8.97 15.96 -10.14
C PRO A 202 -10.27 16.26 -10.88
N LEU A 203 -10.26 16.33 -12.21
CA LEU A 203 -11.45 16.65 -13.02
C LEU A 203 -12.47 15.52 -13.02
N LEU A 204 -12.04 14.29 -13.33
CA LEU A 204 -12.95 13.13 -13.35
C LEU A 204 -13.41 12.76 -11.95
N TYR A 205 -12.53 12.90 -10.94
CA TYR A 205 -12.90 12.72 -9.55
C TYR A 205 -13.97 13.71 -9.10
N GLY A 206 -13.81 15.00 -9.45
CA GLY A 206 -14.81 16.03 -9.17
C GLY A 206 -16.15 15.76 -9.87
N ALA A 207 -16.10 15.37 -11.15
CA ALA A 207 -17.30 15.02 -11.91
C ALA A 207 -18.01 13.78 -11.34
N ALA A 208 -17.27 12.74 -10.96
CA ALA A 208 -17.84 11.54 -10.36
C ALA A 208 -18.61 11.82 -9.05
N ARG A 209 -18.14 12.76 -8.26
CA ARG A 209 -18.83 13.21 -7.02
C ARG A 209 -20.10 14.03 -7.26
N MET A 210 -20.22 14.66 -8.43
CA MET A 210 -21.40 15.46 -8.78
C MET A 210 -22.54 14.61 -9.37
N LEU A 211 -22.26 13.35 -9.73
CA LEU A 211 -23.29 12.45 -10.26
C LEU A 211 -24.20 11.97 -9.12
N PRO A 212 -25.52 12.23 -9.20
CA PRO A 212 -26.47 11.66 -8.23
C PRO A 212 -26.41 10.13 -8.29
N GLY A 213 -26.35 9.46 -7.13
CA GLY A 213 -26.27 7.99 -7.04
C GLY A 213 -27.37 7.24 -7.82
N ALA A 214 -28.54 7.88 -8.02
CA ALA A 214 -29.64 7.34 -8.81
C ALA A 214 -29.31 7.12 -10.30
N PHE A 215 -28.31 7.82 -10.86
CA PHE A 215 -27.94 7.69 -12.27
C PHE A 215 -26.72 6.78 -12.52
N THR A 216 -26.00 6.37 -11.49
CA THR A 216 -24.81 5.51 -11.66
C THR A 216 -25.20 4.15 -12.22
N HIS A 217 -26.36 3.61 -11.85
CA HIS A 217 -26.89 2.31 -12.34
C HIS A 217 -27.15 2.25 -13.86
N LEU A 218 -27.09 3.38 -14.56
CA LEU A 218 -27.29 3.46 -16.01
C LEU A 218 -25.97 3.70 -16.76
N LEU A 219 -24.87 3.99 -16.04
CA LEU A 219 -23.61 4.31 -16.69
C LEU A 219 -22.89 3.01 -17.10
N PRO A 220 -22.48 2.93 -18.39
CA PRO A 220 -21.70 1.80 -18.86
C PRO A 220 -20.27 1.89 -18.30
N LEU A 221 -19.80 0.78 -17.74
CA LEU A 221 -18.40 0.60 -17.35
C LEU A 221 -17.72 -0.35 -18.34
N PRO A 222 -16.92 0.14 -19.29
CA PRO A 222 -16.12 -0.72 -20.15
C PRO A 222 -15.05 -1.40 -19.31
N LEU A 223 -15.19 -2.69 -19.07
CA LEU A 223 -14.29 -3.46 -18.23
C LEU A 223 -14.00 -4.82 -18.84
N PRO A 224 -12.72 -5.18 -19.06
CA PRO A 224 -12.33 -6.51 -19.50
C PRO A 224 -12.50 -7.51 -18.36
N GLY A 225 -12.21 -8.75 -18.62
CA GLY A 225 -12.22 -9.78 -17.57
C GLY A 225 -11.05 -9.59 -16.59
N VAL A 226 -11.17 -8.68 -15.63
CA VAL A 226 -10.21 -8.51 -14.52
C VAL A 226 -10.63 -9.36 -13.31
N ALA A 227 -9.65 -9.64 -12.44
CA ALA A 227 -9.91 -10.18 -11.10
C ALA A 227 -9.00 -9.42 -10.12
N VAL A 228 -9.60 -8.75 -9.14
CA VAL A 228 -8.88 -7.86 -8.21
C VAL A 228 -9.21 -8.27 -6.78
N GLY A 229 -8.16 -8.52 -5.98
CA GLY A 229 -8.28 -8.69 -4.54
C GLY A 229 -8.18 -7.35 -3.82
N PHE A 230 -8.98 -7.20 -2.77
CA PHE A 230 -8.94 -6.03 -1.89
C PHE A 230 -8.65 -6.49 -0.47
N VAL A 231 -8.03 -5.62 0.33
CA VAL A 231 -7.81 -5.83 1.76
C VAL A 231 -7.93 -4.49 2.48
N HIS A 232 -8.53 -4.48 3.67
CA HIS A 232 -8.69 -3.25 4.45
C HIS A 232 -7.35 -2.81 5.05
N ALA A 233 -7.11 -1.50 5.12
CA ALA A 233 -5.87 -0.96 5.70
C ALA A 233 -5.68 -1.37 7.17
N ASP A 234 -6.75 -1.46 7.95
CA ASP A 234 -6.69 -1.89 9.34
C ASP A 234 -6.34 -3.39 9.47
N ASP A 235 -6.75 -4.24 8.53
CA ASP A 235 -6.34 -5.65 8.51
C ASP A 235 -4.86 -5.79 8.17
N VAL A 236 -4.34 -4.97 7.26
CA VAL A 236 -2.90 -4.92 6.97
C VAL A 236 -2.12 -4.39 8.18
N ALA A 237 -2.62 -3.35 8.86
CA ALA A 237 -2.01 -2.82 10.07
C ALA A 237 -1.99 -3.85 11.21
N ASP A 238 -3.06 -4.67 11.36
CA ASP A 238 -3.09 -5.81 12.29
C ASP A 238 -2.00 -6.85 11.95
N ALA A 239 -1.83 -7.16 10.66
CA ALA A 239 -0.76 -8.06 10.23
C ALA A 239 0.64 -7.50 10.55
N LEU A 240 0.85 -6.20 10.30
CA LEU A 240 2.12 -5.53 10.60
C LEU A 240 2.45 -5.57 12.10
N GLU A 241 1.49 -5.27 12.96
CA GLU A 241 1.64 -5.37 14.42
C GLU A 241 2.04 -6.78 14.84
N ARG A 242 1.37 -7.82 14.29
CA ARG A 242 1.70 -9.24 14.55
C ARG A 242 3.08 -9.63 14.03
N MET A 243 3.50 -9.07 12.90
CA MET A 243 4.85 -9.30 12.36
C MET A 243 5.92 -8.70 13.28
N LEU A 244 5.66 -7.51 13.83
CA LEU A 244 6.55 -6.89 14.82
C LEU A 244 6.62 -7.73 16.10
N ASP A 245 5.47 -8.13 16.65
CA ASP A 245 5.38 -8.93 17.87
C ASP A 245 6.10 -10.27 17.76
N ARG A 246 6.05 -10.91 16.60
CA ARG A 246 6.67 -12.23 16.38
C ARG A 246 8.05 -12.17 15.75
N ARG A 247 8.58 -10.98 15.47
CA ARG A 247 9.79 -10.79 14.67
C ARG A 247 9.77 -11.67 13.42
N ALA A 248 8.64 -11.64 12.72
CA ALA A 248 8.40 -12.53 11.59
C ALA A 248 9.45 -12.35 10.50
N SER A 249 9.80 -13.43 9.80
CA SER A 249 10.83 -13.44 8.76
C SER A 249 10.28 -13.91 7.43
N GLY A 250 10.77 -13.33 6.33
CA GLY A 250 10.44 -13.73 4.98
C GLY A 250 9.17 -13.05 4.42
N PRO A 251 8.68 -13.51 3.26
CA PRO A 251 7.53 -12.90 2.60
C PRO A 251 6.19 -13.37 3.17
N PHE A 252 5.18 -12.47 3.15
CA PHE A 252 3.81 -12.73 3.55
C PHE A 252 2.81 -12.10 2.58
N ASN A 253 1.93 -12.92 2.02
CA ASN A 253 0.78 -12.47 1.25
C ASN A 253 -0.35 -12.04 2.17
N LEU A 254 -0.97 -10.88 1.88
CA LEU A 254 -2.15 -10.41 2.60
C LEU A 254 -3.28 -10.14 1.61
N ALA A 255 -4.35 -10.92 1.70
CA ALA A 255 -5.54 -10.80 0.87
C ALA A 255 -6.79 -11.13 1.67
N ALA A 256 -7.89 -10.40 1.42
CA ALA A 256 -9.21 -10.75 1.90
C ALA A 256 -10.04 -11.39 0.77
N GLU A 257 -10.98 -12.23 1.15
CA GLU A 257 -11.92 -12.89 0.25
C GLU A 257 -13.25 -12.11 0.20
N PRO A 258 -13.97 -12.17 -0.92
CA PRO A 258 -13.61 -12.80 -2.19
C PRO A 258 -12.66 -11.94 -3.05
N THR A 259 -11.90 -12.56 -3.95
CA THR A 259 -11.33 -11.84 -5.09
C THR A 259 -12.49 -11.47 -6.02
N MET A 260 -12.59 -10.20 -6.41
CA MET A 260 -13.71 -9.67 -7.17
C MET A 260 -13.44 -9.71 -8.67
N ASP A 261 -14.37 -10.30 -9.42
CA ASP A 261 -14.38 -10.25 -10.87
C ASP A 261 -14.93 -8.92 -11.40
N ALA A 262 -14.85 -8.73 -12.71
CA ALA A 262 -15.30 -7.50 -13.37
C ALA A 262 -16.78 -7.21 -13.15
N ASP A 263 -17.64 -8.24 -13.07
CA ASP A 263 -19.07 -8.07 -12.85
C ASP A 263 -19.37 -7.68 -11.40
N ALA A 264 -18.69 -8.29 -10.45
CA ALA A 264 -18.78 -7.91 -9.03
C ALA A 264 -18.32 -6.47 -8.81
N ILE A 265 -17.19 -6.06 -9.41
CA ILE A 265 -16.70 -4.68 -9.34
C ILE A 265 -17.73 -3.71 -9.91
N ALA A 266 -18.26 -3.97 -11.11
CA ALA A 266 -19.25 -3.09 -11.73
C ALA A 266 -20.52 -2.94 -10.86
N ARG A 267 -21.03 -4.05 -10.30
CA ARG A 267 -22.17 -4.02 -9.37
C ARG A 267 -21.90 -3.17 -8.14
N THR A 268 -20.72 -3.32 -7.52
CA THR A 268 -20.35 -2.53 -6.34
C THR A 268 -20.23 -1.04 -6.65
N LEU A 269 -19.76 -0.70 -7.86
CA LEU A 269 -19.73 0.69 -8.35
C LEU A 269 -21.13 1.21 -8.73
N GLY A 270 -22.18 0.38 -8.70
CA GLY A 270 -23.50 0.73 -9.17
C GLY A 270 -23.57 0.98 -10.68
N MET A 271 -22.71 0.34 -11.47
CA MET A 271 -22.59 0.54 -12.92
C MET A 271 -22.92 -0.73 -13.69
N VAL A 272 -23.23 -0.59 -14.97
CA VAL A 272 -23.46 -1.72 -15.87
C VAL A 272 -22.18 -2.09 -16.59
N ARG A 273 -21.66 -3.29 -16.37
CA ARG A 273 -20.48 -3.75 -17.09
C ARG A 273 -20.76 -3.88 -18.60
N VAL A 274 -19.88 -3.30 -19.40
CA VAL A 274 -19.80 -3.55 -20.84
C VAL A 274 -18.53 -4.36 -21.10
N PRO A 275 -18.66 -5.66 -21.43
CA PRO A 275 -17.50 -6.49 -21.73
C PRO A 275 -16.67 -5.89 -22.86
N THR A 276 -15.45 -5.48 -22.55
CA THR A 276 -14.58 -4.80 -23.52
C THR A 276 -13.30 -5.61 -23.72
N PRO A 277 -12.86 -5.85 -24.96
CA PRO A 277 -11.60 -6.52 -25.21
C PRO A 277 -10.43 -5.75 -24.55
N ALA A 278 -9.59 -6.47 -23.79
CA ALA A 278 -8.48 -5.87 -23.07
C ALA A 278 -7.54 -5.02 -23.94
N PRO A 279 -7.15 -5.46 -25.18
CA PRO A 279 -6.31 -4.65 -26.05
C PRO A 279 -6.94 -3.30 -26.44
N LEU A 280 -8.27 -3.28 -26.66
CA LEU A 280 -8.98 -2.06 -27.02
C LEU A 280 -9.01 -1.06 -25.87
N LEU A 281 -9.36 -1.53 -24.66
CA LEU A 281 -9.36 -0.67 -23.47
C LEU A 281 -7.95 -0.17 -23.17
N ARG A 282 -6.94 -1.03 -23.28
CA ARG A 282 -5.53 -0.66 -23.10
C ARG A 282 -5.08 0.42 -24.09
N ALA A 283 -5.46 0.29 -25.36
CA ALA A 283 -5.15 1.30 -26.39
C ALA A 283 -5.83 2.64 -26.08
N ALA A 284 -7.11 2.63 -25.70
CA ALA A 284 -7.86 3.81 -25.32
C ALA A 284 -7.24 4.51 -24.10
N LEU A 285 -6.88 3.73 -23.06
CA LEU A 285 -6.20 4.25 -21.87
C LEU A 285 -4.83 4.83 -22.20
N SER A 286 -4.06 4.17 -23.08
CA SER A 286 -2.76 4.68 -23.54
C SER A 286 -2.90 6.00 -24.30
N ALA A 287 -3.89 6.13 -25.15
CA ALA A 287 -4.17 7.38 -25.88
C ALA A 287 -4.59 8.50 -24.89
N ALA A 288 -5.48 8.20 -23.95
CA ALA A 288 -5.92 9.15 -22.93
C ALA A 288 -4.74 9.58 -22.01
N TYR A 289 -3.89 8.65 -21.61
CA TYR A 289 -2.68 8.95 -20.85
C TYR A 289 -1.72 9.83 -21.63
N THR A 290 -1.44 9.52 -22.90
CA THR A 290 -0.57 10.32 -23.77
C THR A 290 -1.14 11.71 -24.02
N ALA A 291 -2.46 11.83 -24.20
CA ALA A 291 -3.16 13.10 -24.35
C ALA A 291 -3.33 13.91 -23.03
N HIS A 292 -2.78 13.44 -21.91
CA HIS A 292 -2.89 14.08 -20.58
C HIS A 292 -4.32 14.17 -20.02
N LEU A 293 -5.25 13.34 -20.50
CA LEU A 293 -6.63 13.29 -20.02
C LEU A 293 -6.79 12.53 -18.71
N VAL A 294 -5.93 11.54 -18.48
CA VAL A 294 -5.90 10.73 -17.24
C VAL A 294 -4.48 10.65 -16.66
N PRO A 295 -4.32 10.60 -15.33
CA PRO A 295 -3.02 10.44 -14.69
C PRO A 295 -2.54 8.99 -14.63
N THR A 296 -3.45 8.03 -14.83
CA THR A 296 -3.20 6.60 -14.65
C THR A 296 -2.52 5.99 -15.85
N GLU A 297 -1.34 5.38 -15.65
CA GLU A 297 -0.65 4.66 -16.70
C GLU A 297 -1.36 3.34 -17.07
N PRO A 298 -1.24 2.88 -18.32
CA PRO A 298 -1.87 1.62 -18.77
C PRO A 298 -1.38 0.37 -18.00
N GLY A 299 -0.19 0.42 -17.42
CA GLY A 299 0.39 -0.65 -16.63
C GLY A 299 -0.46 -1.09 -15.42
N TRP A 300 -1.31 -0.22 -14.90
CA TRP A 300 -2.26 -0.58 -13.85
C TRP A 300 -3.35 -1.54 -14.34
N LEU A 301 -3.83 -1.33 -15.57
CA LEU A 301 -4.74 -2.27 -16.22
C LEU A 301 -4.06 -3.62 -16.43
N ASP A 302 -2.78 -3.60 -16.86
CA ASP A 302 -2.01 -4.82 -17.08
C ASP A 302 -1.82 -5.62 -15.78
N ILE A 303 -1.65 -4.96 -14.62
CA ILE A 303 -1.67 -5.62 -13.31
C ILE A 303 -3.03 -6.27 -13.06
N GLY A 304 -4.13 -5.52 -13.19
CA GLY A 304 -5.48 -6.05 -12.96
C GLY A 304 -5.87 -7.21 -13.87
N LEU A 305 -5.23 -7.30 -15.05
CA LEU A 305 -5.44 -8.38 -16.02
C LEU A 305 -4.60 -9.63 -15.73
N ASN A 306 -3.40 -9.48 -15.18
CA ASN A 306 -2.40 -10.54 -15.17
C ASN A 306 -1.89 -10.92 -13.78
N ALA A 307 -2.07 -10.08 -12.77
CA ALA A 307 -1.62 -10.42 -11.41
C ALA A 307 -2.43 -11.61 -10.86
N PRO A 308 -1.77 -12.56 -10.19
CA PRO A 308 -2.45 -13.72 -9.61
C PRO A 308 -3.27 -13.34 -8.37
N ALA A 309 -4.25 -14.17 -8.03
CA ALA A 309 -4.86 -14.16 -6.71
C ALA A 309 -3.87 -14.69 -5.66
N LEU A 310 -3.90 -14.12 -4.45
CA LEU A 310 -2.94 -14.45 -3.40
C LEU A 310 -3.50 -15.47 -2.41
N ASP A 311 -2.65 -16.42 -2.01
CA ASP A 311 -2.88 -17.30 -0.87
C ASP A 311 -2.23 -16.68 0.38
N SER A 312 -3.03 -16.41 1.41
CA SER A 312 -2.57 -15.86 2.70
C SER A 312 -2.43 -16.93 3.79
N THR A 313 -2.32 -18.22 3.42
CA THR A 313 -2.23 -19.31 4.39
C THR A 313 -1.01 -19.15 5.31
N ARG A 314 0.13 -18.69 4.77
CA ARG A 314 1.32 -18.42 5.58
C ARG A 314 1.06 -17.38 6.68
N ALA A 315 0.36 -16.29 6.36
CA ALA A 315 -0.01 -15.27 7.35
C ALA A 315 -0.96 -15.85 8.41
N ARG A 316 -1.94 -16.65 8.01
CA ARG A 316 -2.83 -17.33 8.95
C ARG A 316 -2.09 -18.25 9.91
N MET A 317 -1.19 -19.08 9.38
CA MET A 317 -0.48 -20.08 10.19
C MET A 317 0.59 -19.48 11.11
N LEU A 318 1.39 -18.55 10.60
CA LEU A 318 2.56 -18.03 11.34
C LEU A 318 2.24 -16.78 12.16
N LEU A 319 1.25 -15.97 11.75
CA LEU A 319 0.87 -14.76 12.44
C LEU A 319 -0.46 -14.90 13.19
N ASP A 320 -1.18 -16.03 13.04
CA ASP A 320 -2.57 -16.16 13.48
C ASP A 320 -3.43 -14.99 12.96
N TRP A 321 -3.14 -14.55 11.72
CA TRP A 321 -3.80 -13.43 11.09
C TRP A 321 -4.91 -13.89 10.15
N ALA A 322 -6.05 -13.27 10.26
CA ALA A 322 -7.13 -13.37 9.27
C ALA A 322 -7.74 -11.98 9.07
N PRO A 323 -8.08 -11.60 7.83
CA PRO A 323 -8.75 -10.33 7.59
C PRO A 323 -10.11 -10.33 8.28
N LYS A 324 -10.48 -9.21 8.88
CA LYS A 324 -11.79 -9.00 9.53
C LYS A 324 -12.82 -8.47 8.53
N HIS A 325 -12.34 -7.78 7.50
CA HIS A 325 -13.18 -7.21 6.45
C HIS A 325 -13.13 -8.10 5.20
N ARG A 326 -14.29 -8.33 4.60
CA ARG A 326 -14.39 -9.05 3.33
C ARG A 326 -13.97 -8.15 2.17
N GLY A 327 -13.38 -8.72 1.11
CA GLY A 327 -12.91 -7.95 -0.05
C GLY A 327 -14.01 -7.15 -0.76
N ASP A 328 -15.21 -7.68 -0.85
CA ASP A 328 -16.39 -7.02 -1.42
C ASP A 328 -16.88 -5.85 -0.53
N GLU A 329 -16.87 -6.02 0.80
CA GLU A 329 -17.21 -4.97 1.76
C GLU A 329 -16.19 -3.83 1.72
N VAL A 330 -14.89 -4.15 1.67
CA VAL A 330 -13.80 -3.16 1.54
C VAL A 330 -13.99 -2.27 0.32
N LEU A 331 -14.32 -2.85 -0.84
CA LEU A 331 -14.59 -2.05 -2.04
C LEU A 331 -15.87 -1.23 -1.90
N ALA A 332 -16.95 -1.78 -1.35
CA ALA A 332 -18.22 -1.09 -1.17
C ALA A 332 -18.08 0.12 -0.23
N GLU A 333 -17.40 -0.06 0.89
CA GLU A 333 -17.12 0.99 1.86
C GLU A 333 -16.26 2.12 1.25
N PHE A 334 -15.22 1.75 0.54
CA PHE A 334 -14.36 2.70 -0.18
C PHE A 334 -15.13 3.52 -1.22
N VAL A 335 -15.98 2.88 -2.01
CA VAL A 335 -16.82 3.56 -3.03
C VAL A 335 -17.81 4.52 -2.37
N ALA A 336 -18.44 4.12 -1.28
CA ALA A 336 -19.32 4.98 -0.50
C ALA A 336 -18.56 6.20 0.05
N ALA A 337 -17.37 5.99 0.60
CA ALA A 337 -16.50 7.07 1.10
C ALA A 337 -16.02 8.01 -0.03
N LEU A 338 -15.73 7.45 -1.21
CA LEU A 338 -15.38 8.24 -2.40
C LEU A 338 -16.50 9.20 -2.78
N GLY A 339 -17.76 8.73 -2.76
CA GLY A 339 -18.94 9.57 -3.02
C GLY A 339 -19.11 10.69 -2.00
N ARG A 340 -18.80 10.43 -0.72
CA ARG A 340 -18.85 11.43 0.36
C ARG A 340 -17.62 12.36 0.39
N GLY A 341 -16.56 12.03 -0.34
CA GLY A 341 -15.30 12.77 -0.33
C GLY A 341 -14.54 12.63 0.98
N GLU A 342 -14.62 11.49 1.61
CA GLU A 342 -13.93 11.21 2.87
C GLU A 342 -12.41 11.32 2.71
N SER A 343 -11.78 11.81 3.77
CA SER A 343 -10.33 12.00 3.86
C SER A 343 -9.91 12.01 5.33
N ALA A 344 -8.65 11.70 5.59
CA ALA A 344 -8.05 11.91 6.90
C ALA A 344 -7.25 13.23 6.92
N PRO A 345 -6.95 13.79 8.10
CA PRO A 345 -6.25 15.06 8.23
C PRO A 345 -4.77 15.03 7.79
N GLY A 346 -4.22 13.87 7.44
CA GLY A 346 -2.85 13.73 6.95
C GLY A 346 -2.58 14.47 5.65
N PRO A 347 -1.34 14.96 5.40
CA PRO A 347 -1.01 15.80 4.24
C PRO A 347 -1.24 15.13 2.88
N LEU A 348 -1.25 13.80 2.82
CA LEU A 348 -1.54 13.02 1.61
C LEU A 348 -3.03 12.72 1.47
N LEU A 349 -3.70 12.46 2.59
CA LEU A 349 -5.10 12.03 2.62
C LEU A 349 -6.07 13.20 2.54
N ASN A 350 -5.65 14.42 2.89
CA ASN A 350 -6.50 15.60 2.85
C ASN A 350 -6.56 16.22 1.44
N PRO A 351 -7.74 16.32 0.82
CA PRO A 351 -7.89 16.90 -0.52
C PRO A 351 -7.64 18.42 -0.57
N THR A 352 -7.77 19.13 0.56
CA THR A 352 -7.59 20.59 0.66
C THR A 352 -6.21 21.00 1.17
N GLY A 353 -5.44 20.06 1.70
CA GLY A 353 -4.05 20.30 2.07
C GLY A 353 -3.25 20.56 0.81
N GLY A 354 -2.86 21.82 0.58
CA GLY A 354 -2.26 22.29 -0.65
C GLY A 354 -1.09 21.45 -1.16
N LEU A 355 -0.97 21.43 -2.49
CA LEU A 355 0.17 20.91 -3.26
C LEU A 355 1.45 21.63 -2.85
#